data_51a5fa376381579e5d6021a7c1bc1fb8
#
_entry.id   51a5fa376381579e5d6021a7c1bc1fb8
#
_cell.length_a   1.000
_cell.length_b   1.000
_cell.length_c   1.000
_cell.angle_alpha   90.00
_cell.angle_beta   90.00
_cell.angle_gamma   90.00
#
_symmetry.space_group_name_H-M   'P 1'
#
loop_
_entity.id
_entity.type
_entity.pdbx_description
1 polymer ?
#
loop_
_entity_poly.entity_id
_entity_poly.type
_entity_poly.pdbx_seq_one_letter_code
_entity_poly.pdbx_strand_id
1 'polypeptide(L)'
;AARRIVRAAATVFACLLLFAGCSRPSWTEAERASLRGLSLSSLPPLPPDPSNAVADRRDAAELGQRLFFDPRLSANGKVSCAHCHQPALRFTDGLPLGQGLGPLERHTPSLVGAAYSPWQFWDGRADSQWAQAIGPMEHPREMGLARTEIVRRVGEFYGDAMRAIFGSFPILEDRARFPADAAPREDDPRAREAWEAMAPEDRVTVDRALARTGKVIAAYERQLLPGPAPFDR
;
A
#
# COMPACT_ATOMS: atom_id res chain seq x y z
N ALA A 1 39.84 -1.02 -61.87
CA ALA A 1 40.41 -1.48 -60.61
C ALA A 1 40.38 -0.37 -59.53
N ALA A 2 40.86 0.83 -59.77
CA ALA A 2 40.96 1.92 -58.79
C ALA A 2 39.60 2.33 -58.15
N ARG A 3 38.52 2.47 -58.94
CA ARG A 3 37.18 2.84 -58.46
C ARG A 3 36.54 1.80 -57.49
N ARG A 4 36.91 0.52 -57.64
CA ARG A 4 36.44 -0.54 -56.69
C ARG A 4 37.17 -0.48 -55.36
N ILE A 5 38.46 -0.18 -55.36
CA ILE A 5 39.29 -0.04 -54.17
C ILE A 5 38.83 1.15 -53.33
N VAL A 6 38.57 2.30 -53.98
CA VAL A 6 38.08 3.50 -53.25
C VAL A 6 36.69 3.27 -52.62
N ARG A 7 35.79 2.58 -53.32
CA ARG A 7 34.47 2.23 -52.74
C ARG A 7 34.59 1.28 -51.57
N ALA A 8 35.42 0.25 -51.66
CA ALA A 8 35.65 -0.67 -50.58
C ALA A 8 36.27 0.03 -49.34
N ALA A 9 37.26 0.91 -49.55
CA ALA A 9 37.86 1.70 -48.46
C ALA A 9 36.84 2.66 -47.80
N ALA A 10 35.98 3.32 -48.60
CA ALA A 10 34.94 4.20 -48.09
C ALA A 10 33.89 3.43 -47.24
N THR A 11 33.52 2.22 -47.67
CA THR A 11 32.56 1.38 -46.96
C THR A 11 33.14 0.89 -45.59
N VAL A 12 34.41 0.45 -45.62
CA VAL A 12 35.11 0.02 -44.37
C VAL A 12 35.26 1.19 -43.40
N PHE A 13 35.59 2.38 -43.89
CA PHE A 13 35.71 3.58 -43.08
C PHE A 13 34.35 4.02 -42.46
N ALA A 14 33.27 3.95 -43.25
CA ALA A 14 31.92 4.21 -42.79
C ALA A 14 31.47 3.18 -41.72
N CYS A 15 31.77 1.90 -41.91
CA CYS A 15 31.51 0.88 -40.88
C CYS A 15 32.32 1.11 -39.60
N LEU A 16 33.58 1.49 -39.68
CA LEU A 16 34.41 1.80 -38.51
C LEU A 16 33.89 3.03 -37.74
N LEU A 17 33.36 4.04 -38.43
CA LEU A 17 32.75 5.20 -37.78
C LEU A 17 31.43 4.84 -37.06
N LEU A 18 30.65 3.87 -37.56
CA LEU A 18 29.44 3.41 -36.92
C LEU A 18 29.72 2.61 -35.63
N PHE A 19 30.88 1.94 -35.52
CA PHE A 19 31.30 1.25 -34.29
C PHE A 19 31.98 2.18 -33.30
N ALA A 20 32.54 3.33 -33.71
CA ALA A 20 33.16 4.29 -32.78
C ALA A 20 32.12 5.08 -31.95
N GLY A 21 30.83 5.09 -32.36
CA GLY A 21 29.76 5.78 -31.63
C GLY A 21 29.21 5.05 -30.41
N CYS A 22 29.55 3.77 -30.19
CA CYS A 22 29.14 3.00 -29.02
C CYS A 22 30.20 3.02 -27.92
N SER A 23 30.69 4.20 -27.53
CA SER A 23 31.44 4.30 -26.27
C SER A 23 30.49 3.94 -25.12
N ARG A 24 30.78 2.87 -24.39
CA ARG A 24 30.09 2.60 -23.14
C ARG A 24 30.21 3.84 -22.25
N PRO A 25 29.11 4.34 -21.68
CA PRO A 25 29.20 5.49 -20.80
C PRO A 25 30.22 5.19 -19.70
N SER A 26 31.25 5.99 -19.60
CA SER A 26 32.26 5.89 -18.54
C SER A 26 31.70 6.61 -17.31
N TRP A 27 31.13 5.86 -16.39
CA TRP A 27 30.67 6.39 -15.12
C TRP A 27 31.85 6.92 -14.31
N THR A 28 31.74 8.11 -13.77
CA THR A 28 32.66 8.64 -12.76
C THR A 28 32.54 7.83 -11.46
N GLU A 29 33.55 7.93 -10.59
CA GLU A 29 33.50 7.22 -9.30
C GLU A 29 32.34 7.73 -8.41
N ALA A 30 32.00 9.01 -8.48
CA ALA A 30 30.84 9.58 -7.78
C ALA A 30 29.52 8.99 -8.28
N GLU A 31 29.35 8.84 -9.60
CA GLU A 31 28.15 8.19 -10.18
C GLU A 31 28.08 6.72 -9.81
N ARG A 32 29.20 5.99 -9.84
CA ARG A 32 29.27 4.59 -9.39
C ARG A 32 28.91 4.45 -7.91
N ALA A 33 29.38 5.36 -7.06
CA ALA A 33 29.03 5.38 -5.64
C ALA A 33 27.53 5.61 -5.44
N SER A 34 26.94 6.54 -6.18
CA SER A 34 25.50 6.79 -6.16
C SER A 34 24.71 5.57 -6.61
N LEU A 35 25.13 4.91 -7.70
CA LEU A 35 24.48 3.69 -8.18
C LEU A 35 24.58 2.54 -7.17
N ARG A 36 25.74 2.35 -6.54
CA ARG A 36 25.90 1.35 -5.46
C ARG A 36 24.98 1.63 -4.28
N GLY A 37 24.76 2.90 -3.96
CA GLY A 37 23.81 3.33 -2.92
C GLY A 37 22.34 2.97 -3.19
N LEU A 38 21.98 2.68 -4.45
CA LEU A 38 20.64 2.25 -4.84
C LEU A 38 20.44 0.72 -4.78
N SER A 39 21.50 -0.05 -4.51
CA SER A 39 21.39 -1.51 -4.43
C SER A 39 20.68 -1.96 -3.15
N LEU A 40 20.07 -3.13 -3.19
CA LEU A 40 19.39 -3.73 -2.04
C LEU A 40 20.35 -3.91 -0.84
N SER A 41 21.65 -4.17 -1.07
CA SER A 41 22.65 -4.29 -0.03
C SER A 41 22.89 -2.99 0.75
N SER A 42 22.52 -1.86 0.20
CA SER A 42 22.62 -0.53 0.82
C SER A 42 21.32 -0.11 1.54
N LEU A 43 20.26 -0.92 1.47
CA LEU A 43 18.99 -0.61 2.12
C LEU A 43 19.16 -0.67 3.65
N PRO A 44 18.84 0.41 4.38
CA PRO A 44 18.94 0.41 5.84
C PRO A 44 17.91 -0.57 6.46
N PRO A 45 18.08 -0.92 7.75
CA PRO A 45 17.01 -1.59 8.49
C PRO A 45 15.69 -0.82 8.40
N LEU A 46 14.55 -1.53 8.53
CA LEU A 46 13.25 -0.88 8.56
C LEU A 46 13.20 0.22 9.62
N PRO A 47 12.71 1.42 9.27
CA PRO A 47 12.54 2.47 10.26
C PRO A 47 11.54 2.03 11.33
N PRO A 48 11.72 2.41 12.61
CA PRO A 48 10.74 2.15 13.65
C PRO A 48 9.44 2.90 13.35
N ASP A 49 8.31 2.31 13.74
CA ASP A 49 7.00 2.99 13.69
C ASP A 49 6.53 3.29 15.13
N PRO A 50 6.87 4.45 15.71
CA PRO A 50 6.49 4.79 17.08
C PRO A 50 4.99 4.99 17.26
N SER A 51 4.25 5.17 16.18
CA SER A 51 2.78 5.33 16.19
C SER A 51 2.05 3.98 16.27
N ASN A 52 2.75 2.86 16.03
CA ASN A 52 2.20 1.51 15.99
C ASN A 52 2.96 0.54 16.89
N ALA A 53 2.56 0.42 18.13
CA ALA A 53 3.20 -0.47 19.12
C ALA A 53 3.20 -1.97 18.73
N VAL A 54 2.44 -2.36 17.70
CA VAL A 54 2.37 -3.75 17.22
C VAL A 54 3.00 -3.92 15.81
N ALA A 55 3.70 -2.89 15.30
CA ALA A 55 4.25 -2.84 13.95
C ALA A 55 5.13 -4.06 13.61
N ASP A 56 5.94 -4.52 14.55
CA ASP A 56 6.91 -5.60 14.34
C ASP A 56 6.51 -6.90 15.07
N ARG A 57 5.25 -7.00 15.55
CA ARG A 57 4.72 -8.19 16.19
C ARG A 57 4.23 -9.20 15.13
N ARG A 58 4.70 -10.44 15.24
CA ARG A 58 4.34 -11.53 14.33
C ARG A 58 2.84 -11.83 14.32
N ASP A 59 2.21 -11.94 15.50
CA ASP A 59 0.78 -12.21 15.64
C ASP A 59 -0.10 -11.10 15.02
N ALA A 60 0.33 -9.83 15.15
CA ALA A 60 -0.33 -8.71 14.50
C ALA A 60 -0.19 -8.78 12.97
N ALA A 61 0.98 -9.13 12.46
CA ALA A 61 1.21 -9.29 11.02
C ALA A 61 0.41 -10.47 10.42
N GLU A 62 0.34 -11.60 11.12
CA GLU A 62 -0.48 -12.75 10.72
C GLU A 62 -1.98 -12.40 10.68
N LEU A 63 -2.47 -11.62 11.63
CA LEU A 63 -3.83 -11.09 11.61
C LEU A 63 -4.01 -10.08 10.47
N GLY A 64 -3.06 -9.16 10.29
CA GLY A 64 -3.06 -8.16 9.21
C GLY A 64 -3.13 -8.81 7.85
N GLN A 65 -2.39 -9.89 7.62
CA GLN A 65 -2.46 -10.67 6.39
C GLN A 65 -3.87 -11.22 6.14
N ARG A 66 -4.51 -11.79 7.16
CA ARG A 66 -5.89 -12.30 7.04
C ARG A 66 -6.87 -11.19 6.65
N LEU A 67 -6.77 -10.01 7.28
CA LEU A 67 -7.60 -8.85 6.97
C LEU A 67 -7.34 -8.32 5.55
N PHE A 68 -6.08 -8.28 5.13
CA PHE A 68 -5.66 -7.81 3.81
C PHE A 68 -6.27 -8.62 2.65
N PHE A 69 -6.49 -9.91 2.85
CA PHE A 69 -7.08 -10.82 1.85
C PHE A 69 -8.59 -11.03 2.02
N ASP A 70 -9.23 -10.45 3.03
CA ASP A 70 -10.65 -10.72 3.31
C ASP A 70 -11.61 -9.78 2.56
N PRO A 71 -12.32 -10.28 1.54
CA PRO A 71 -13.27 -9.46 0.78
C PRO A 71 -14.53 -9.10 1.58
N ARG A 72 -14.83 -9.79 2.70
CA ARG A 72 -15.97 -9.47 3.55
C ARG A 72 -15.88 -8.08 4.19
N LEU A 73 -14.68 -7.49 4.17
CA LEU A 73 -14.43 -6.12 4.63
C LEU A 73 -14.72 -5.06 3.56
N SER A 74 -15.54 -5.38 2.55
CA SER A 74 -16.03 -4.42 1.55
C SER A 74 -17.55 -4.45 1.45
N ALA A 75 -18.15 -3.38 0.92
CA ALA A 75 -19.59 -3.20 0.85
C ALA A 75 -20.31 -4.31 0.04
N ASN A 76 -19.67 -4.83 -1.02
CA ASN A 76 -20.23 -5.91 -1.85
C ASN A 76 -19.70 -7.31 -1.48
N GLY A 77 -18.81 -7.42 -0.49
CA GLY A 77 -18.18 -8.68 -0.09
C GLY A 77 -17.23 -9.31 -1.13
N LYS A 78 -16.73 -8.53 -2.10
CA LYS A 78 -15.91 -9.04 -3.22
C LYS A 78 -14.56 -8.33 -3.37
N VAL A 79 -14.36 -7.18 -2.74
CA VAL A 79 -13.14 -6.38 -2.84
C VAL A 79 -12.36 -6.50 -1.54
N SER A 80 -11.08 -6.80 -1.62
CA SER A 80 -10.13 -6.79 -0.50
C SER A 80 -8.94 -5.91 -0.86
N CYS A 81 -8.01 -5.66 0.07
CA CYS A 81 -6.75 -4.98 -0.27
C CYS A 81 -6.00 -5.72 -1.39
N ALA A 82 -5.98 -7.07 -1.32
CA ALA A 82 -5.36 -7.92 -2.33
C ALA A 82 -6.05 -7.87 -3.71
N HIS A 83 -7.25 -7.33 -3.83
CA HIS A 83 -7.91 -7.14 -5.12
C HIS A 83 -7.14 -6.13 -5.99
N CYS A 84 -6.71 -5.02 -5.41
CA CYS A 84 -5.90 -4.01 -6.07
C CYS A 84 -4.39 -4.26 -5.86
N HIS A 85 -3.98 -4.79 -4.72
CA HIS A 85 -2.58 -5.07 -4.41
C HIS A 85 -2.28 -6.57 -4.55
N GLN A 86 -2.17 -7.05 -5.80
CA GLN A 86 -2.01 -8.46 -6.13
C GLN A 86 -0.56 -8.93 -5.92
N PRO A 87 -0.29 -9.96 -5.09
CA PRO A 87 1.07 -10.45 -4.86
C PRO A 87 1.81 -10.87 -6.15
N ALA A 88 1.09 -11.50 -7.08
CA ALA A 88 1.65 -11.93 -8.37
C ALA A 88 2.11 -10.75 -9.24
N LEU A 89 1.56 -9.55 -9.03
CA LEU A 89 1.93 -8.32 -9.73
C LEU A 89 2.74 -7.36 -8.83
N ARG A 90 3.48 -7.91 -7.87
CA ARG A 90 4.27 -7.12 -6.91
C ARG A 90 3.42 -6.12 -6.13
N PHE A 91 2.24 -6.56 -5.70
CA PHE A 91 1.27 -5.76 -4.95
C PHE A 91 0.80 -4.49 -5.67
N THR A 92 0.69 -4.55 -7.01
CA THR A 92 -0.09 -3.64 -7.86
C THR A 92 -1.24 -4.41 -8.51
N ASP A 93 -2.10 -3.73 -9.30
CA ASP A 93 -3.12 -4.38 -10.15
C ASP A 93 -2.72 -4.44 -11.63
N GLY A 94 -1.61 -3.81 -12.01
CA GLY A 94 -1.13 -3.75 -13.39
C GLY A 94 -1.98 -2.89 -14.32
N LEU A 95 -2.95 -2.13 -13.79
CA LEU A 95 -3.85 -1.29 -14.56
C LEU A 95 -3.39 0.18 -14.53
N PRO A 96 -3.67 0.97 -15.58
CA PRO A 96 -3.39 2.41 -15.58
C PRO A 96 -4.12 3.17 -14.46
N LEU A 97 -5.34 2.74 -14.12
CA LEU A 97 -6.16 3.27 -13.03
C LEU A 97 -6.71 2.08 -12.23
N GLY A 98 -6.62 2.17 -10.91
CA GLY A 98 -7.10 1.12 -10.01
C GLY A 98 -8.61 0.86 -10.15
N GLN A 99 -9.03 -0.37 -9.82
CA GLN A 99 -10.42 -0.81 -9.90
C GLN A 99 -10.83 -1.45 -8.57
N GLY A 100 -11.68 -0.73 -7.82
CA GLY A 100 -12.32 -1.26 -6.62
C GLY A 100 -13.81 -1.58 -6.88
N LEU A 101 -14.71 -1.01 -6.07
CA LEU A 101 -16.15 -0.99 -6.34
C LEU A 101 -16.49 -0.17 -7.59
N GLY A 102 -15.59 0.74 -7.96
CA GLY A 102 -15.67 1.55 -9.18
C GLY A 102 -14.26 1.94 -9.64
N PRO A 103 -14.18 2.63 -10.80
CA PRO A 103 -12.89 3.09 -11.31
C PRO A 103 -12.30 4.18 -10.40
N LEU A 104 -10.99 4.10 -10.17
CA LEU A 104 -10.23 5.07 -9.39
C LEU A 104 -9.57 6.11 -10.32
N GLU A 105 -9.01 7.16 -9.74
CA GLU A 105 -8.40 8.26 -10.48
C GLU A 105 -6.88 8.11 -10.63
N ARG A 106 -6.31 7.11 -9.95
CA ARG A 106 -4.86 6.89 -9.90
C ARG A 106 -4.53 5.41 -10.04
N HIS A 107 -3.33 5.15 -10.52
CA HIS A 107 -2.72 3.82 -10.53
C HIS A 107 -2.56 3.28 -9.10
N THR A 108 -2.77 1.97 -8.92
CA THR A 108 -2.49 1.26 -7.67
C THR A 108 -0.98 1.13 -7.47
N PRO A 109 -0.36 1.81 -6.49
CA PRO A 109 1.08 1.69 -6.25
C PRO A 109 1.44 0.32 -5.65
N SER A 110 2.67 -0.12 -5.87
CA SER A 110 3.20 -1.30 -5.18
C SER A 110 3.33 -1.03 -3.68
N LEU A 111 3.03 -2.04 -2.87
CA LEU A 111 3.27 -2.01 -1.42
C LEU A 111 4.68 -2.52 -1.05
N VAL A 112 5.43 -3.06 -2.03
CA VAL A 112 6.79 -3.55 -1.75
C VAL A 112 7.68 -2.39 -1.34
N GLY A 113 8.21 -2.46 -0.11
CA GLY A 113 9.05 -1.41 0.47
C GLY A 113 8.28 -0.17 0.96
N ALA A 114 6.94 -0.18 1.00
CA ALA A 114 6.15 0.96 1.46
C ALA A 114 6.51 1.41 2.90
N ALA A 115 7.03 0.49 3.74
CA ALA A 115 7.48 0.79 5.09
C ALA A 115 8.69 1.76 5.17
N TYR A 116 9.41 1.96 4.07
CA TYR A 116 10.50 2.95 3.99
C TYR A 116 10.01 4.35 3.61
N SER A 117 8.77 4.48 3.16
CA SER A 117 8.20 5.78 2.81
C SER A 117 7.62 6.48 4.05
N PRO A 118 8.06 7.71 4.37
CA PRO A 118 7.49 8.47 5.48
C PRO A 118 6.08 9.00 5.20
N TRP A 119 5.69 9.05 3.93
CA TRP A 119 4.39 9.52 3.47
C TRP A 119 3.73 8.48 2.59
N GLN A 120 2.42 8.28 2.77
CA GLN A 120 1.64 7.29 2.05
C GLN A 120 0.64 7.95 1.10
N PHE A 121 0.15 7.19 0.12
CA PHE A 121 -0.54 7.65 -1.08
C PHE A 121 0.35 8.45 -2.04
N TRP A 122 -0.13 8.68 -3.26
CA TRP A 122 0.59 9.44 -4.29
C TRP A 122 0.83 10.91 -3.93
N ASP A 123 -0.02 11.46 -3.08
CA ASP A 123 -0.01 12.87 -2.64
C ASP A 123 0.51 13.06 -1.20
N GLY A 124 0.91 11.98 -0.53
CA GLY A 124 1.47 12.05 0.81
C GLY A 124 0.46 12.41 1.92
N ARG A 125 -0.85 12.25 1.68
CA ARG A 125 -1.89 12.69 2.62
C ARG A 125 -2.00 11.84 3.90
N ALA A 126 -1.33 10.69 3.97
CA ALA A 126 -1.25 9.89 5.20
C ALA A 126 0.20 9.82 5.70
N ASP A 127 0.37 9.99 6.99
CA ASP A 127 1.65 10.08 7.71
C ASP A 127 2.15 8.72 8.25
N SER A 128 1.37 7.67 8.03
CA SER A 128 1.69 6.33 8.51
C SER A 128 0.99 5.26 7.65
N GLN A 129 1.58 4.06 7.57
CA GLN A 129 0.97 2.94 6.86
C GLN A 129 -0.42 2.59 7.43
N TRP A 130 -0.57 2.60 8.76
CA TRP A 130 -1.86 2.26 9.36
C TRP A 130 -2.95 3.29 9.07
N ALA A 131 -2.62 4.58 9.00
CA ALA A 131 -3.56 5.63 8.61
C ALA A 131 -3.94 5.49 7.12
N GLN A 132 -3.00 5.11 6.27
CA GLN A 132 -3.26 4.80 4.87
C GLN A 132 -4.20 3.60 4.73
N ALA A 133 -3.92 2.49 5.44
CA ALA A 133 -4.63 1.21 5.28
C ALA A 133 -6.14 1.30 5.55
N ILE A 134 -6.59 2.23 6.40
CA ILE A 134 -8.01 2.42 6.69
C ILE A 134 -8.74 3.26 5.64
N GLY A 135 -8.04 4.13 4.91
CA GLY A 135 -8.64 5.01 3.90
C GLY A 135 -9.43 4.25 2.82
N PRO A 136 -8.85 3.25 2.13
CA PRO A 136 -9.53 2.43 1.14
C PRO A 136 -10.75 1.69 1.66
N MET A 137 -10.79 1.30 2.94
CA MET A 137 -11.94 0.62 3.54
C MET A 137 -13.18 1.50 3.58
N GLU A 138 -13.01 2.81 3.82
CA GLU A 138 -14.08 3.80 3.86
C GLU A 138 -14.39 4.40 2.48
N HIS A 139 -13.43 4.37 1.54
CA HIS A 139 -13.58 5.06 0.24
C HIS A 139 -14.66 4.41 -0.63
N PRO A 140 -15.67 5.17 -1.13
CA PRO A 140 -16.88 4.63 -1.77
C PRO A 140 -16.62 3.85 -3.07
N ARG A 141 -15.55 4.16 -3.79
CA ARG A 141 -15.15 3.48 -5.02
C ARG A 141 -14.11 2.37 -4.79
N GLU A 142 -13.58 2.22 -3.57
CA GLU A 142 -12.64 1.16 -3.21
C GLU A 142 -13.35 0.02 -2.47
N MET A 143 -13.44 0.04 -1.15
CA MET A 143 -14.12 -1.00 -0.36
C MET A 143 -15.48 -0.54 0.20
N GLY A 144 -15.73 0.75 0.38
CA GLY A 144 -17.02 1.40 0.50
C GLY A 144 -17.82 1.14 1.77
N LEU A 145 -17.19 0.76 2.88
CA LEU A 145 -17.90 0.57 4.14
C LEU A 145 -17.93 1.87 4.97
N ALA A 146 -18.96 2.06 5.76
CA ALA A 146 -18.96 3.07 6.80
C ALA A 146 -18.08 2.62 7.98
N ARG A 147 -17.58 3.58 8.75
CA ARG A 147 -16.63 3.36 9.86
C ARG A 147 -17.13 2.36 10.90
N THR A 148 -18.36 2.53 11.35
CA THR A 148 -18.98 1.61 12.32
C THR A 148 -19.13 0.20 11.77
N GLU A 149 -19.48 0.06 10.47
CA GLU A 149 -19.65 -1.23 9.83
C GLU A 149 -18.31 -1.97 9.67
N ILE A 150 -17.22 -1.27 9.38
CA ILE A 150 -15.86 -1.86 9.36
C ILE A 150 -15.54 -2.46 10.73
N VAL A 151 -15.68 -1.66 11.79
CA VAL A 151 -15.36 -2.09 13.16
C VAL A 151 -16.25 -3.27 13.59
N ARG A 152 -17.53 -3.24 13.24
CA ARG A 152 -18.46 -4.33 13.52
C ARG A 152 -18.03 -5.63 12.85
N ARG A 153 -17.71 -5.60 11.56
CA ARG A 153 -17.27 -6.82 10.81
C ARG A 153 -15.93 -7.34 11.33
N VAL A 154 -14.99 -6.46 11.63
CA VAL A 154 -13.72 -6.86 12.26
C VAL A 154 -13.97 -7.48 13.63
N GLY A 155 -14.88 -6.92 14.44
CA GLY A 155 -15.27 -7.48 15.73
C GLY A 155 -15.93 -8.86 15.59
N GLU A 156 -16.81 -9.04 14.60
CA GLU A 156 -17.50 -10.29 14.30
C GLU A 156 -16.55 -11.40 13.83
N PHE A 157 -15.67 -11.09 12.87
CA PHE A 157 -14.83 -12.13 12.23
C PHE A 157 -13.47 -12.32 12.91
N TYR A 158 -12.97 -11.31 13.62
CA TYR A 158 -11.60 -11.28 14.15
C TYR A 158 -11.51 -10.77 15.60
N GLY A 159 -12.63 -10.57 16.27
CA GLY A 159 -12.69 -9.96 17.61
C GLY A 159 -11.80 -10.62 18.66
N ASP A 160 -11.73 -11.97 18.67
CA ASP A 160 -10.85 -12.70 19.59
C ASP A 160 -9.38 -12.43 19.31
N ALA A 161 -8.97 -12.46 18.06
CA ALA A 161 -7.59 -12.16 17.66
C ALA A 161 -7.23 -10.70 17.97
N MET A 162 -8.13 -9.76 17.71
CA MET A 162 -7.95 -8.35 18.07
C MET A 162 -7.83 -8.16 19.59
N ARG A 163 -8.63 -8.86 20.38
CA ARG A 163 -8.54 -8.82 21.86
C ARG A 163 -7.23 -9.42 22.37
N ALA A 164 -6.76 -10.50 21.76
CA ALA A 164 -5.47 -11.11 22.12
C ALA A 164 -4.29 -10.14 21.87
N ILE A 165 -4.35 -9.34 20.82
CA ILE A 165 -3.29 -8.40 20.47
C ILE A 165 -3.36 -7.10 21.29
N PHE A 166 -4.56 -6.53 21.48
CA PHE A 166 -4.74 -5.20 22.06
C PHE A 166 -5.36 -5.20 23.49
N GLY A 167 -5.64 -6.36 24.07
CA GLY A 167 -6.31 -6.50 25.36
C GLY A 167 -7.83 -6.27 25.30
N SER A 168 -8.33 -5.52 24.31
CA SER A 168 -9.75 -5.26 24.13
C SER A 168 -10.07 -4.93 22.67
N PHE A 169 -11.28 -5.27 22.24
CA PHE A 169 -11.88 -4.82 20.98
C PHE A 169 -13.40 -4.74 21.15
N PRO A 170 -14.08 -3.68 20.70
CA PRO A 170 -15.50 -3.50 20.92
C PRO A 170 -16.34 -4.51 20.14
N ILE A 171 -17.52 -4.81 20.70
CA ILE A 171 -18.59 -5.53 20.02
C ILE A 171 -19.71 -4.52 19.76
N LEU A 172 -20.02 -4.27 18.48
CA LEU A 172 -20.98 -3.24 18.08
C LEU A 172 -22.32 -3.87 17.63
N GLU A 173 -23.03 -4.53 18.56
CA GLU A 173 -24.29 -5.20 18.27
C GLU A 173 -25.48 -4.23 18.26
N ASP A 174 -25.47 -3.23 19.15
CA ASP A 174 -26.55 -2.24 19.26
C ASP A 174 -26.54 -1.29 18.07
N ARG A 175 -27.45 -1.52 17.14
CA ARG A 175 -27.60 -0.73 15.91
C ARG A 175 -28.18 0.67 16.12
N ALA A 176 -28.90 0.90 17.21
CA ALA A 176 -29.38 2.23 17.56
C ALA A 176 -28.23 3.09 18.10
N ARG A 177 -27.33 2.49 18.88
CA ARG A 177 -26.14 3.14 19.43
C ARG A 177 -25.00 3.28 18.38
N PHE A 178 -24.86 2.27 17.50
CA PHE A 178 -23.82 2.20 16.47
C PHE A 178 -24.46 1.97 15.10
N PRO A 179 -25.04 3.01 14.46
CA PRO A 179 -25.66 2.89 13.14
C PRO A 179 -24.69 2.33 12.11
N ALA A 180 -25.15 1.43 11.25
CA ALA A 180 -24.30 0.72 10.30
C ALA A 180 -23.68 1.63 9.24
N ASP A 181 -24.31 2.75 8.97
CA ASP A 181 -23.90 3.75 7.98
C ASP A 181 -23.13 4.93 8.56
N ALA A 182 -22.89 4.94 9.88
CA ALA A 182 -22.22 6.05 10.55
C ALA A 182 -20.71 6.14 10.19
N ALA A 183 -20.32 7.28 9.66
CA ALA A 183 -18.92 7.61 9.34
C ALA A 183 -18.73 9.14 9.26
N PRO A 184 -17.57 9.71 9.65
CA PRO A 184 -17.29 11.13 9.58
C PRO A 184 -16.89 11.55 8.16
N ARG A 185 -17.78 11.33 7.17
CA ARG A 185 -17.53 11.56 5.76
C ARG A 185 -18.14 12.89 5.30
N GLU A 186 -17.34 13.73 4.66
CA GLU A 186 -17.82 15.01 4.11
C GLU A 186 -18.67 14.83 2.85
N ASP A 187 -18.35 13.80 2.06
CA ASP A 187 -19.02 13.47 0.79
C ASP A 187 -20.32 12.68 0.97
N ASP A 188 -20.65 12.27 2.20
CA ASP A 188 -21.90 11.58 2.55
C ASP A 188 -22.58 12.24 3.77
N PRO A 189 -23.49 13.21 3.55
CA PRO A 189 -24.17 13.92 4.64
C PRO A 189 -24.93 13.01 5.59
N ARG A 190 -25.52 11.89 5.10
CA ARG A 190 -26.28 10.94 5.94
C ARG A 190 -25.34 10.16 6.87
N ALA A 191 -24.23 9.66 6.34
CA ALA A 191 -23.24 8.97 7.13
C ALA A 191 -22.65 9.88 8.22
N ARG A 192 -22.42 11.16 7.87
CA ARG A 192 -21.94 12.17 8.82
C ARG A 192 -22.99 12.48 9.89
N GLU A 193 -24.24 12.68 9.53
CA GLU A 193 -25.33 12.94 10.50
C GLU A 193 -25.48 11.75 11.47
N ALA A 194 -25.48 10.53 10.96
CA ALA A 194 -25.52 9.32 11.80
C ALA A 194 -24.32 9.24 12.75
N TRP A 195 -23.12 9.64 12.27
CA TRP A 195 -21.91 9.70 13.08
C TRP A 195 -21.98 10.78 14.18
N GLU A 196 -22.44 11.98 13.83
CA GLU A 196 -22.56 13.11 14.75
C GLU A 196 -23.63 12.87 15.83
N ALA A 197 -24.67 12.10 15.52
CA ALA A 197 -25.70 11.69 16.47
C ALA A 197 -25.22 10.67 17.51
N MET A 198 -24.12 9.97 17.25
CA MET A 198 -23.52 9.06 18.24
C MET A 198 -22.92 9.84 19.42
N ALA A 199 -22.93 9.22 20.62
CA ALA A 199 -22.26 9.76 21.79
C ALA A 199 -20.75 9.95 21.51
N PRO A 200 -20.09 11.02 22.01
CA PRO A 200 -18.68 11.28 21.77
C PRO A 200 -17.77 10.11 22.17
N GLU A 201 -18.04 9.45 23.27
CA GLU A 201 -17.30 8.28 23.79
C GLU A 201 -17.44 7.05 22.86
N ASP A 202 -18.57 6.92 22.19
CA ASP A 202 -18.82 5.85 21.23
C ASP A 202 -18.03 6.08 19.93
N ARG A 203 -18.00 7.33 19.46
CA ARG A 203 -17.16 7.72 18.31
C ARG A 203 -15.68 7.45 18.58
N VAL A 204 -15.18 7.82 19.77
CA VAL A 204 -13.79 7.52 20.20
C VAL A 204 -13.52 6.02 20.24
N THR A 205 -14.51 5.24 20.70
CA THR A 205 -14.39 3.77 20.76
C THR A 205 -14.25 3.18 19.35
N VAL A 206 -15.09 3.62 18.42
CA VAL A 206 -15.06 3.19 17.01
C VAL A 206 -13.76 3.64 16.33
N ASP A 207 -13.33 4.90 16.50
CA ASP A 207 -12.09 5.42 15.95
C ASP A 207 -10.87 4.64 16.41
N ARG A 208 -10.80 4.34 17.71
CA ARG A 208 -9.71 3.54 18.27
C ARG A 208 -9.69 2.12 17.70
N ALA A 209 -10.85 1.52 17.51
CA ALA A 209 -10.96 0.18 16.94
C ALA A 209 -10.57 0.16 15.46
N LEU A 210 -10.98 1.17 14.69
CA LEU A 210 -10.56 1.33 13.30
C LEU A 210 -9.04 1.54 13.19
N ALA A 211 -8.45 2.41 14.01
CA ALA A 211 -7.00 2.60 14.04
C ALA A 211 -6.24 1.30 14.37
N ARG A 212 -6.74 0.49 15.30
CA ARG A 212 -6.19 -0.84 15.60
C ARG A 212 -6.28 -1.79 14.42
N THR A 213 -7.35 -1.72 13.64
CA THR A 213 -7.51 -2.48 12.39
C THR A 213 -6.44 -2.09 11.37
N GLY A 214 -6.23 -0.80 11.14
CA GLY A 214 -5.13 -0.32 10.29
C GLY A 214 -3.76 -0.75 10.79
N LYS A 215 -3.53 -0.73 12.11
CA LYS A 215 -2.25 -1.08 12.72
C LYS A 215 -1.85 -2.55 12.51
N VAL A 216 -2.77 -3.48 12.52
CA VAL A 216 -2.45 -4.90 12.20
C VAL A 216 -2.25 -5.09 10.69
N ILE A 217 -2.99 -4.39 9.84
CA ILE A 217 -2.75 -4.41 8.38
C ILE A 217 -1.35 -3.87 8.07
N ALA A 218 -0.98 -2.73 8.63
CA ALA A 218 0.35 -2.16 8.49
C ALA A 218 1.47 -3.09 8.99
N ALA A 219 1.26 -3.84 10.07
CA ALA A 219 2.21 -4.82 10.56
C ALA A 219 2.49 -5.93 9.50
N TYR A 220 1.48 -6.33 8.72
CA TYR A 220 1.68 -7.23 7.58
C TYR A 220 2.42 -6.54 6.43
N GLU A 221 2.00 -5.33 6.06
CA GLU A 221 2.60 -4.58 4.94
C GLU A 221 4.09 -4.29 5.17
N ARG A 222 4.51 -4.08 6.41
CA ARG A 222 5.92 -3.92 6.80
C ARG A 222 6.78 -5.14 6.44
N GLN A 223 6.20 -6.32 6.26
CA GLN A 223 6.92 -7.53 5.85
C GLN A 223 7.12 -7.62 4.33
N LEU A 224 6.49 -6.74 3.54
CA LEU A 224 6.59 -6.72 2.09
C LEU A 224 7.88 -5.99 1.66
N LEU A 225 9.01 -6.64 1.88
CA LEU A 225 10.33 -6.10 1.57
C LEU A 225 10.74 -6.39 0.12
N PRO A 226 11.54 -5.52 -0.51
CA PRO A 226 12.07 -5.77 -1.83
C PRO A 226 13.04 -6.95 -1.81
N GLY A 227 12.93 -7.81 -2.81
CA GLY A 227 13.88 -8.88 -3.08
C GLY A 227 14.95 -8.46 -4.09
N PRO A 228 16.02 -9.28 -4.28
CA PRO A 228 17.10 -8.96 -5.21
C PRO A 228 16.59 -8.87 -6.66
N ALA A 229 17.01 -7.81 -7.34
CA ALA A 229 16.75 -7.56 -8.75
C ALA A 229 18.02 -7.78 -9.61
N PRO A 230 17.94 -7.81 -10.95
CA PRO A 230 19.11 -7.86 -11.81
C PRO A 230 20.12 -6.74 -11.57
N PHE A 231 19.66 -5.57 -11.10
CA PHE A 231 20.49 -4.43 -10.74
C PHE A 231 21.39 -4.72 -9.51
N ASP A 232 21.00 -5.61 -8.61
CA ASP A 232 21.71 -5.94 -7.38
C ASP A 232 22.82 -6.99 -7.60
N ARG A 233 22.98 -7.51 -8.83
CA ARG A 233 23.93 -8.54 -9.23
C ARG A 233 25.09 -7.96 -10.03
#